data_f2caab9da62e44d58f0711b4e50b8e5c
#
_entry.id   f2caab9da62e44d58f0711b4e50b8e5c
#
_cell.length_a   1.000
_cell.length_b   1.000
_cell.length_c   1.000
_cell.angle_alpha   90.00
_cell.angle_beta   90.00
_cell.angle_gamma   90.00
#
_symmetry.space_group_name_H-M   'P 1'
#
loop_
_entity.id
_entity.type
_entity.pdbx_description
1 polymer ?
#
loop_
_entity_poly.entity_id
_entity_poly.type
_entity_poly.pdbx_seq_one_letter_code
_entity_poly.pdbx_strand_id
1 'polypeptide(L)'
;AVFGDGARPAMPRGFSIAVPTGLAGRVEALIEVNGAPRWIIENVPFTAGDGDVALGELVLQPVSLLAFATDFICGDLRVSVGVLDDEAVLRAEGRDIPLARVEAASGARYDAVTEPDTGFWNKGEAALVRLNGRELPECREVLPPDERPYRARGNEPGWHVSLVGEVAEVVADYGEITLEVPRPEARAVPGGYEFDMRGADARLRVEDALCHDDMSGMPYPDTARLTLADRVLHGCGGDPVDLLTGGAWQITALGDAALVEPERLSLNFLDAGRVAGSGGCNRIVGGFSLTGEGLHFGPMASTMMACPDPLMEQERRMLDALEQVMAFDLDARGRLLLLAEDRRTVLIEADRP
;
A
#
# COMPACT_ATOMS: atom_id res chain seq x y z
N ALA A 1 33.47 -7.55 14.61
CA ALA A 1 33.89 -8.59 15.57
C ALA A 1 32.61 -9.27 16.10
N VAL A 2 32.49 -10.58 15.95
CA VAL A 2 31.35 -11.35 16.49
C VAL A 2 31.77 -11.89 17.84
N PHE A 3 31.06 -11.52 18.89
CA PHE A 3 31.25 -12.06 20.24
C PHE A 3 30.11 -13.05 20.50
N GLY A 4 30.38 -14.36 20.38
CA GLY A 4 29.41 -15.40 20.68
C GLY A 4 29.58 -15.91 22.09
N ASP A 5 28.51 -15.98 22.84
CA ASP A 5 27.94 -17.08 23.64
C ASP A 5 26.86 -16.57 24.58
N GLY A 6 25.86 -17.41 24.85
CA GLY A 6 24.59 -17.16 25.53
C GLY A 6 24.59 -16.69 26.97
N ALA A 7 25.66 -16.08 27.51
CA ALA A 7 25.66 -15.40 28.78
C ALA A 7 25.51 -13.89 28.58
N ARG A 8 24.69 -13.24 29.42
CA ARG A 8 24.59 -11.75 29.41
C ARG A 8 26.00 -11.20 29.50
N PRO A 9 26.49 -10.49 28.46
CA PRO A 9 27.83 -9.95 28.50
C PRO A 9 27.91 -8.90 29.59
N ALA A 10 28.94 -8.99 30.42
CA ALA A 10 29.26 -7.89 31.33
C ALA A 10 29.66 -6.70 30.50
N MET A 11 28.94 -5.61 30.62
CA MET A 11 29.25 -4.33 29.99
C MET A 11 29.98 -3.41 30.96
N PRO A 12 30.90 -2.55 30.53
CA PRO A 12 31.39 -2.33 29.17
C PRO A 12 32.40 -3.39 28.70
N ARG A 13 32.42 -3.68 27.38
CA ARG A 13 33.44 -4.53 26.73
C ARG A 13 34.35 -3.68 25.82
N GLY A 14 35.65 -3.83 25.99
CA GLY A 14 36.61 -3.26 25.06
C GLY A 14 36.73 -4.13 23.79
N PHE A 15 36.83 -3.49 22.65
CA PHE A 15 37.16 -4.14 21.38
C PHE A 15 38.16 -3.31 20.59
N SER A 16 38.86 -3.93 19.66
CA SER A 16 39.72 -3.26 18.71
C SER A 16 39.53 -3.87 17.32
N ILE A 17 39.57 -3.03 16.30
CA ILE A 17 39.45 -3.43 14.90
C ILE A 17 40.65 -2.86 14.16
N ALA A 18 41.42 -3.73 13.48
CA ALA A 18 42.51 -3.33 12.62
C ALA A 18 41.95 -2.87 11.27
N VAL A 19 42.28 -1.66 10.86
CA VAL A 19 41.88 -1.07 9.58
C VAL A 19 43.10 -0.46 8.88
N PRO A 20 43.12 -0.34 7.55
CA PRO A 20 44.19 0.33 6.83
C PRO A 20 44.33 1.80 7.24
N THR A 21 45.59 2.29 7.32
CA THR A 21 45.86 3.71 7.55
C THR A 21 45.24 4.57 6.45
N GLY A 22 44.65 5.71 6.84
CA GLY A 22 43.98 6.63 5.92
C GLY A 22 42.54 6.24 5.57
N LEU A 23 42.03 5.10 6.06
CA LEU A 23 40.65 4.71 5.87
C LEU A 23 39.73 5.61 6.71
N ALA A 24 38.81 6.30 6.05
CA ALA A 24 37.68 6.96 6.71
C ALA A 24 36.43 6.07 6.57
N GLY A 25 35.66 5.93 7.63
CA GLY A 25 34.48 5.07 7.65
C GLY A 25 33.57 5.35 8.84
N ARG A 26 32.67 4.43 9.08
CA ARG A 26 31.72 4.45 10.21
C ARG A 26 31.78 3.12 10.94
N VAL A 27 31.62 3.16 12.25
CA VAL A 27 31.45 1.98 13.09
C VAL A 27 29.97 1.85 13.40
N GLU A 28 29.49 0.63 13.22
CA GLU A 28 28.16 0.19 13.62
C GLU A 28 28.33 -1.01 14.56
N ALA A 29 27.51 -1.06 15.61
CA ALA A 29 27.51 -2.20 16.51
C ALA A 29 26.08 -2.62 16.82
N LEU A 30 25.87 -3.94 16.87
CA LEU A 30 24.60 -4.56 17.12
C LEU A 30 24.78 -5.64 18.22
N ILE A 31 23.88 -5.66 19.19
CA ILE A 31 23.77 -6.75 20.15
C ILE A 31 22.53 -7.55 19.85
N GLU A 32 22.72 -8.82 19.55
CA GLU A 32 21.64 -9.79 19.35
C GLU A 32 21.46 -10.64 20.60
N VAL A 33 20.21 -10.96 20.90
CA VAL A 33 19.84 -11.94 21.94
C VAL A 33 18.95 -12.97 21.26
N ASN A 34 19.35 -14.24 21.29
CA ASN A 34 18.67 -15.33 20.60
C ASN A 34 18.48 -15.11 19.10
N GLY A 35 19.45 -14.44 18.45
CA GLY A 35 19.39 -14.13 17.02
C GLY A 35 18.55 -12.91 16.65
N ALA A 36 17.98 -12.22 17.63
CA ALA A 36 17.20 -11.01 17.42
C ALA A 36 17.98 -9.76 17.87
N PRO A 37 17.99 -8.66 17.09
CA PRO A 37 18.64 -7.41 17.44
C PRO A 37 17.94 -6.75 18.64
N ARG A 38 18.72 -6.34 19.66
CA ARG A 38 18.18 -5.72 20.90
C ARG A 38 18.73 -4.33 21.14
N TRP A 39 19.98 -4.08 20.79
CA TRP A 39 20.61 -2.77 20.91
C TRP A 39 21.49 -2.49 19.72
N ILE A 40 21.50 -1.24 19.28
CA ILE A 40 22.24 -0.78 18.12
C ILE A 40 22.90 0.57 18.37
N ILE A 41 24.04 0.79 17.75
CA ILE A 41 24.60 2.11 17.50
C ILE A 41 25.04 2.16 16.04
N GLU A 42 24.69 3.24 15.38
CA GLU A 42 24.96 3.49 13.96
C GLU A 42 25.76 4.76 13.78
N ASN A 43 26.43 4.84 12.65
CA ASN A 43 27.05 6.08 12.15
C ASN A 43 28.11 6.72 13.06
N VAL A 44 28.89 5.97 13.82
CA VAL A 44 30.05 6.52 14.56
C VAL A 44 31.20 6.73 13.60
N PRO A 45 31.51 7.96 13.19
CA PRO A 45 32.52 8.22 12.18
C PRO A 45 33.92 8.00 12.78
N PHE A 46 34.85 7.51 11.95
CA PHE A 46 36.26 7.42 12.28
C PHE A 46 37.14 7.73 11.06
N THR A 47 38.38 8.13 11.34
CA THR A 47 39.44 8.22 10.32
C THR A 47 40.69 7.56 10.90
N ALA A 48 41.17 6.51 10.25
CA ALA A 48 42.35 5.78 10.68
C ALA A 48 43.64 6.61 10.40
N GLY A 49 44.43 6.85 11.44
CA GLY A 49 45.75 7.45 11.36
C GLY A 49 46.86 6.43 11.39
N ASP A 50 48.10 6.86 11.64
CA ASP A 50 49.27 5.98 11.81
C ASP A 50 49.36 5.29 13.17
N GLY A 51 48.39 5.47 14.02
CA GLY A 51 48.27 4.89 15.37
C GLY A 51 46.83 4.57 15.76
N ASP A 52 46.66 4.08 16.98
CA ASP A 52 45.34 3.73 17.50
C ASP A 52 44.44 4.94 17.60
N VAL A 53 43.21 4.80 17.09
CA VAL A 53 42.14 5.80 17.20
C VAL A 53 41.14 5.34 18.23
N ALA A 54 41.04 6.04 19.36
CA ALA A 54 40.08 5.75 20.42
C ALA A 54 38.73 6.38 20.08
N LEU A 55 37.68 5.55 19.93
CA LEU A 55 36.31 6.02 19.69
C LEU A 55 35.56 6.38 20.99
N GLY A 56 36.18 6.13 22.15
CA GLY A 56 35.52 6.31 23.41
C GLY A 56 34.52 5.24 23.76
N GLU A 57 33.60 5.57 24.68
CA GLU A 57 32.51 4.66 25.05
C GLU A 57 31.36 4.78 24.03
N LEU A 58 30.99 3.65 23.42
CA LEU A 58 29.88 3.56 22.48
C LEU A 58 28.62 3.09 23.22
N VAL A 59 27.67 4.00 23.41
CA VAL A 59 26.39 3.71 24.11
C VAL A 59 25.36 3.26 23.08
N LEU A 60 25.02 1.97 23.10
CA LEU A 60 24.00 1.41 22.23
C LEU A 60 22.60 1.78 22.73
N GLN A 61 21.73 2.10 21.80
CA GLN A 61 20.32 2.36 22.05
C GLN A 61 19.50 1.08 21.87
N PRO A 62 18.41 0.89 22.64
CA PRO A 62 17.48 -0.21 22.34
C PRO A 62 16.95 -0.09 20.91
N VAL A 63 16.90 -1.22 20.22
CA VAL A 63 16.28 -1.29 18.91
C VAL A 63 14.77 -1.04 19.08
N SER A 64 14.25 -0.02 18.37
CA SER A 64 12.81 0.18 18.33
C SER A 64 12.18 -0.90 17.45
N LEU A 65 11.15 -1.59 17.94
CA LEU A 65 10.39 -2.53 17.12
C LEU A 65 9.81 -1.84 15.88
N LEU A 66 9.50 -0.56 15.98
CA LEU A 66 8.98 0.24 14.87
C LEU A 66 10.03 0.60 13.80
N ALA A 67 11.31 0.35 14.04
CA ALA A 67 12.34 0.48 13.01
C ALA A 67 12.19 -0.56 11.89
N PHE A 68 11.52 -1.68 12.19
CA PHE A 68 11.22 -2.76 11.25
C PHE A 68 9.70 -2.95 11.13
N ALA A 69 8.94 -1.89 11.28
CA ALA A 69 7.49 -1.98 11.25
C ALA A 69 6.99 -2.21 9.83
N THR A 70 6.00 -3.08 9.73
CA THR A 70 5.14 -3.18 8.55
C THR A 70 4.02 -2.15 8.69
N ASP A 71 3.82 -1.37 7.65
CA ASP A 71 2.73 -0.41 7.56
C ASP A 71 1.49 -1.05 6.96
N PHE A 72 0.33 -0.68 7.48
CA PHE A 72 -0.97 -1.12 6.99
C PHE A 72 -1.90 0.08 6.82
N ILE A 73 -2.78 0.01 5.82
CA ILE A 73 -3.91 0.92 5.66
C ILE A 73 -5.18 0.16 6.02
N CYS A 74 -5.93 0.69 6.98
CA CYS A 74 -7.17 0.13 7.51
C CYS A 74 -8.32 1.14 7.28
N GLY A 75 -8.93 1.11 6.07
CA GLY A 75 -9.76 2.23 5.62
C GLY A 75 -8.91 3.49 5.44
N ASP A 76 -9.26 4.57 6.13
CA ASP A 76 -8.51 5.84 6.07
C ASP A 76 -7.38 5.95 7.11
N LEU A 77 -7.24 4.97 7.98
CA LEU A 77 -6.25 5.00 9.06
C LEU A 77 -5.01 4.19 8.67
N ARG A 78 -3.84 4.87 8.68
CA ARG A 78 -2.55 4.20 8.59
C ARG A 78 -2.11 3.75 9.98
N VAL A 79 -1.69 2.50 10.09
CA VAL A 79 -1.09 1.92 11.29
C VAL A 79 0.24 1.27 10.95
N SER A 80 1.17 1.24 11.90
CA SER A 80 2.46 0.58 11.74
C SER A 80 2.60 -0.48 12.84
N VAL A 81 3.05 -1.66 12.49
CA VAL A 81 3.21 -2.77 13.43
C VAL A 81 4.62 -3.31 13.35
N GLY A 82 5.39 -3.10 14.40
CA GLY A 82 6.71 -3.71 14.57
C GLY A 82 6.59 -4.95 15.44
N VAL A 83 7.11 -6.08 14.96
CA VAL A 83 7.06 -7.38 15.67
C VAL A 83 8.46 -7.91 15.89
N LEU A 84 8.73 -8.40 17.10
CA LEU A 84 9.98 -9.07 17.42
C LEU A 84 9.68 -10.18 18.45
N ASP A 85 9.83 -11.43 18.05
CA ASP A 85 9.47 -12.61 18.84
C ASP A 85 7.98 -12.61 19.28
N ASP A 86 7.72 -12.57 20.59
CA ASP A 86 6.38 -12.55 21.16
C ASP A 86 5.91 -11.14 21.57
N GLU A 87 6.71 -10.13 21.26
CA GLU A 87 6.40 -8.73 21.51
C GLU A 87 6.07 -7.99 20.19
N ALA A 88 5.14 -7.08 20.26
CA ALA A 88 4.84 -6.19 19.14
C ALA A 88 4.55 -4.78 19.65
N VAL A 89 4.69 -3.80 18.78
CA VAL A 89 4.23 -2.42 19.02
C VAL A 89 3.35 -2.00 17.85
N LEU A 90 2.13 -1.61 18.15
CA LEU A 90 1.19 -1.03 17.20
C LEU A 90 1.27 0.49 17.33
N ARG A 91 1.63 1.18 16.25
CA ARG A 91 1.50 2.62 16.14
C ARG A 91 0.21 2.96 15.41
N ALA A 92 -0.69 3.66 16.09
CA ALA A 92 -1.96 4.10 15.55
C ALA A 92 -2.34 5.46 16.18
N GLU A 93 -2.91 6.36 15.39
CA GLU A 93 -3.34 7.69 15.85
C GLU A 93 -2.24 8.47 16.62
N GLY A 94 -0.96 8.31 16.20
CA GLY A 94 0.20 8.97 16.82
C GLY A 94 0.64 8.37 18.16
N ARG A 95 0.09 7.21 18.60
CA ARG A 95 0.44 6.52 19.85
C ARG A 95 1.10 5.18 19.57
N ASP A 96 2.07 4.83 20.41
CA ASP A 96 2.74 3.54 20.40
C ASP A 96 2.13 2.66 21.48
N ILE A 97 1.49 1.57 21.09
CA ILE A 97 0.73 0.65 21.95
C ILE A 97 1.48 -0.67 22.01
N PRO A 98 2.06 -1.04 23.18
CA PRO A 98 2.71 -2.33 23.36
C PRO A 98 1.69 -3.48 23.30
N LEU A 99 2.00 -4.49 22.51
CA LEU A 99 1.20 -5.69 22.33
C LEU A 99 2.00 -6.92 22.75
N ALA A 100 1.32 -7.93 23.26
CA ALA A 100 1.89 -9.25 23.54
C ALA A 100 1.17 -10.31 22.70
N ARG A 101 1.93 -11.32 22.28
CA ARG A 101 1.40 -12.43 21.49
C ARG A 101 0.38 -13.23 22.31
N VAL A 102 -0.73 -13.59 21.67
CA VAL A 102 -1.76 -14.46 22.23
C VAL A 102 -2.03 -15.64 21.29
N GLU A 103 -2.57 -16.74 21.84
CA GLU A 103 -2.93 -17.89 21.02
C GLU A 103 -4.06 -17.54 20.04
N ALA A 104 -3.90 -17.98 18.79
CA ALA A 104 -4.89 -17.83 17.75
C ALA A 104 -5.01 -19.13 16.94
N ALA A 105 -6.19 -19.40 16.40
CA ALA A 105 -6.44 -20.57 15.58
C ALA A 105 -5.67 -20.55 14.23
N SER A 106 -5.33 -19.36 13.74
CA SER A 106 -4.53 -19.15 12.53
C SER A 106 -3.88 -17.77 12.55
N GLY A 107 -2.73 -17.63 11.88
CA GLY A 107 -1.98 -16.38 11.84
C GLY A 107 -1.32 -16.02 13.16
N ALA A 108 -0.86 -14.76 13.26
CA ALA A 108 -0.22 -14.22 14.45
C ALA A 108 -1.11 -13.13 15.06
N ARG A 109 -1.51 -13.32 16.32
CA ARG A 109 -2.36 -12.37 17.03
C ARG A 109 -1.62 -11.78 18.22
N TYR A 110 -1.79 -10.49 18.42
CA TYR A 110 -1.22 -9.71 19.50
C TYR A 110 -2.31 -8.83 20.12
N ASP A 111 -2.46 -8.87 21.43
CA ASP A 111 -3.40 -8.04 22.18
C ASP A 111 -2.63 -7.04 23.07
N ALA A 112 -3.19 -5.86 23.28
CA ALA A 112 -2.52 -4.80 24.03
C ALA A 112 -2.33 -5.16 25.49
N VAL A 113 -1.15 -4.83 26.03
CA VAL A 113 -0.78 -5.12 27.42
C VAL A 113 -1.53 -4.22 28.40
N THR A 114 -1.79 -2.97 28.01
CA THR A 114 -2.34 -1.93 28.90
C THR A 114 -3.68 -1.35 28.43
N GLU A 115 -4.03 -1.52 27.16
CA GLU A 115 -5.26 -0.98 26.59
C GLU A 115 -6.23 -2.14 26.26
N PRO A 116 -7.30 -2.33 27.03
CA PRO A 116 -8.26 -3.39 26.76
C PRO A 116 -8.91 -3.18 25.39
N ASP A 117 -9.30 -4.28 24.74
CA ASP A 117 -9.95 -4.29 23.44
C ASP A 117 -9.16 -3.61 22.29
N THR A 118 -7.84 -3.55 22.41
CA THR A 118 -6.91 -3.14 21.35
C THR A 118 -6.04 -4.32 20.96
N GLY A 119 -5.86 -4.56 19.66
CA GLY A 119 -5.05 -5.67 19.18
C GLY A 119 -4.86 -5.69 17.68
N PHE A 120 -3.94 -6.53 17.24
CA PHE A 120 -3.55 -6.76 15.87
C PHE A 120 -3.56 -8.26 15.56
N TRP A 121 -4.12 -8.64 14.44
CA TRP A 121 -4.16 -10.03 13.99
C TRP A 121 -3.77 -10.12 12.51
N ASN A 122 -2.57 -10.65 12.25
CA ASN A 122 -2.09 -10.90 10.89
C ASN A 122 -2.63 -12.23 10.35
N LYS A 123 -3.16 -12.22 9.15
CA LYS A 123 -3.71 -13.39 8.43
C LYS A 123 -3.13 -13.46 7.00
N GLY A 124 -1.83 -13.52 6.86
CA GLY A 124 -1.15 -13.47 5.57
C GLY A 124 -0.99 -12.01 5.10
N GLU A 125 -1.46 -11.68 3.91
CA GLU A 125 -1.40 -10.31 3.35
C GLU A 125 -2.43 -9.35 3.96
N ALA A 126 -3.46 -9.89 4.64
CA ALA A 126 -4.48 -9.11 5.32
C ALA A 126 -4.24 -9.08 6.83
N ALA A 127 -4.62 -7.99 7.46
CA ALA A 127 -4.59 -7.86 8.91
C ALA A 127 -5.91 -7.29 9.44
N LEU A 128 -6.22 -7.62 10.69
CA LEU A 128 -7.33 -7.06 11.44
C LEU A 128 -6.77 -6.25 12.61
N VAL A 129 -7.23 -5.02 12.73
CA VAL A 129 -6.85 -4.12 13.83
C VAL A 129 -8.11 -3.74 14.60
N ARG A 130 -8.02 -3.84 15.92
CA ARG A 130 -9.05 -3.34 16.84
C ARG A 130 -8.42 -2.26 17.72
N LEU A 131 -9.02 -1.09 17.77
CA LEU A 131 -8.59 0.03 18.62
C LEU A 131 -9.71 0.40 19.57
N ASN A 132 -9.46 0.27 20.88
CA ASN A 132 -10.42 0.61 21.94
C ASN A 132 -11.82 0.01 21.69
N GLY A 133 -11.88 -1.26 21.29
CA GLY A 133 -13.13 -1.98 21.00
C GLY A 133 -13.73 -1.73 19.62
N ARG A 134 -13.22 -0.77 18.85
CA ARG A 134 -13.64 -0.53 17.45
C ARG A 134 -12.82 -1.41 16.50
N GLU A 135 -13.47 -2.29 15.76
CA GLU A 135 -12.85 -2.99 14.65
C GLU A 135 -12.67 -2.03 13.48
N LEU A 136 -11.43 -1.92 12.99
CA LEU A 136 -11.14 -1.17 11.78
C LEU A 136 -11.52 -2.00 10.55
N PRO A 137 -11.76 -1.36 9.38
CA PRO A 137 -11.83 -2.08 8.11
C PRO A 137 -10.61 -2.99 7.92
N GLU A 138 -10.76 -4.05 7.12
CA GLU A 138 -9.66 -4.96 6.82
C GLU A 138 -8.42 -4.16 6.38
N CYS A 139 -7.30 -4.42 7.03
CA CYS A 139 -6.07 -3.70 6.81
C CYS A 139 -5.26 -4.39 5.72
N ARG A 140 -4.67 -3.61 4.82
CA ARG A 140 -3.76 -4.09 3.78
C ARG A 140 -2.36 -3.59 4.06
N GLU A 141 -1.39 -4.45 3.84
CA GLU A 141 0.01 -4.09 3.95
C GLU A 141 0.39 -3.04 2.91
N VAL A 142 1.10 -2.01 3.37
CA VAL A 142 1.69 -0.97 2.52
C VAL A 142 3.13 -1.33 2.26
N LEU A 143 3.39 -1.98 1.14
CA LEU A 143 4.76 -2.24 0.73
C LEU A 143 5.47 -0.92 0.37
N PRO A 144 6.78 -0.80 0.68
CA PRO A 144 7.60 0.29 0.17
C PRO A 144 7.48 0.41 -1.36
N PRO A 145 7.62 1.61 -1.94
CA PRO A 145 7.54 1.79 -3.40
C PRO A 145 8.50 0.94 -4.21
N ASP A 146 9.66 0.61 -3.64
CA ASP A 146 10.69 -0.25 -4.22
C ASP A 146 10.38 -1.75 -4.12
N GLU A 147 9.44 -2.16 -3.27
CA GLU A 147 8.99 -3.56 -3.12
C GLU A 147 7.64 -3.84 -3.79
N ARG A 148 6.79 -2.82 -3.95
CA ARG A 148 5.48 -2.99 -4.60
C ARG A 148 5.64 -3.30 -6.09
N PRO A 149 4.90 -4.30 -6.62
CA PRO A 149 4.75 -4.42 -8.06
C PRO A 149 4.23 -3.10 -8.64
N TYR A 150 4.93 -2.56 -9.62
CA TYR A 150 4.53 -1.31 -10.26
C TYR A 150 4.56 -1.44 -11.77
N ARG A 151 3.58 -0.87 -12.44
CA ARG A 151 3.52 -0.81 -13.89
C ARG A 151 3.16 0.59 -14.34
N ALA A 152 3.81 1.02 -15.42
CA ALA A 152 3.48 2.25 -16.11
C ALA A 152 3.47 2.00 -17.62
N ARG A 153 2.65 2.74 -18.34
CA ARG A 153 2.53 2.60 -19.79
C ARG A 153 2.10 3.90 -20.47
N GLY A 154 2.40 3.99 -21.76
CA GLY A 154 1.92 5.04 -22.63
C GLY A 154 1.69 4.49 -24.03
N ASN A 155 0.91 5.20 -24.85
CA ASN A 155 0.39 4.69 -26.10
C ASN A 155 1.15 5.21 -27.32
N GLU A 156 1.64 6.45 -27.32
CA GLU A 156 2.24 7.08 -28.51
C GLU A 156 3.56 7.80 -28.16
N PRO A 157 4.69 7.20 -28.53
CA PRO A 157 4.85 5.82 -29.01
C PRO A 157 4.52 4.81 -27.89
N GLY A 158 4.11 3.58 -28.25
CA GLY A 158 3.78 2.54 -27.28
C GLY A 158 4.97 2.16 -26.43
N TRP A 159 4.81 2.24 -25.11
CA TRP A 159 5.81 1.82 -24.14
C TRP A 159 5.17 1.27 -22.86
N HIS A 160 5.90 0.43 -22.14
CA HIS A 160 5.59 0.08 -20.77
C HIS A 160 6.84 -0.19 -19.95
N VAL A 161 6.72 0.03 -18.65
CA VAL A 161 7.69 -0.35 -17.63
C VAL A 161 7.01 -1.25 -16.62
N SER A 162 7.64 -2.37 -16.28
CA SER A 162 7.19 -3.32 -15.27
C SER A 162 8.27 -3.48 -14.20
N LEU A 163 7.95 -3.10 -12.97
CA LEU A 163 8.79 -3.28 -11.79
C LEU A 163 8.16 -4.40 -10.95
N VAL A 164 8.53 -5.66 -11.22
CA VAL A 164 7.96 -6.82 -10.55
C VAL A 164 9.08 -7.73 -10.05
N GLY A 165 9.07 -8.04 -8.77
CA GLY A 165 10.18 -8.77 -8.14
C GLY A 165 11.48 -7.97 -8.21
N GLU A 166 12.58 -8.62 -8.52
CA GLU A 166 13.94 -8.04 -8.53
C GLU A 166 14.34 -7.44 -9.89
N VAL A 167 13.41 -7.35 -10.84
CA VAL A 167 13.68 -6.95 -12.21
C VAL A 167 12.83 -5.76 -12.61
N ALA A 168 13.43 -4.84 -13.35
CA ALA A 168 12.76 -3.80 -14.12
C ALA A 168 12.83 -4.14 -15.61
N GLU A 169 11.67 -4.28 -16.23
CA GLU A 169 11.53 -4.44 -17.67
C GLU A 169 11.05 -3.15 -18.30
N VAL A 170 11.69 -2.71 -19.37
CA VAL A 170 11.29 -1.55 -20.17
C VAL A 170 11.09 -2.01 -21.60
N VAL A 171 9.90 -1.80 -22.12
CA VAL A 171 9.57 -2.05 -23.53
C VAL A 171 9.12 -0.73 -24.14
N ALA A 172 9.67 -0.36 -25.29
CA ALA A 172 9.34 0.88 -25.98
C ALA A 172 9.26 0.68 -27.49
N ASP A 173 8.72 1.69 -28.19
CA ASP A 173 8.56 1.70 -29.63
C ASP A 173 7.83 0.44 -30.14
N TYR A 174 6.71 0.10 -29.49
CA TYR A 174 5.90 -1.07 -29.84
C TYR A 174 6.66 -2.41 -29.77
N GLY A 175 7.69 -2.51 -28.91
CA GLY A 175 8.48 -3.72 -28.71
C GLY A 175 9.81 -3.76 -29.49
N GLU A 176 10.15 -2.72 -30.24
CA GLU A 176 11.46 -2.62 -30.90
C GLU A 176 12.61 -2.47 -29.89
N ILE A 177 12.34 -1.85 -28.74
CA ILE A 177 13.26 -1.70 -27.64
C ILE A 177 12.75 -2.55 -26.48
N THR A 178 13.56 -3.50 -26.02
CA THR A 178 13.31 -4.29 -24.80
C THR A 178 14.58 -4.31 -23.97
N LEU A 179 14.47 -3.83 -22.74
CA LEU A 179 15.59 -3.75 -21.78
C LEU A 179 15.15 -4.42 -20.49
N GLU A 180 16.06 -5.17 -19.89
CA GLU A 180 15.88 -5.79 -18.59
C GLU A 180 17.07 -5.45 -17.71
N VAL A 181 16.82 -4.89 -16.54
CA VAL A 181 17.85 -4.49 -15.57
C VAL A 181 17.42 -4.89 -14.17
N PRO A 182 18.35 -5.01 -13.20
CA PRO A 182 17.97 -5.14 -11.81
C PRO A 182 17.02 -4.01 -11.40
N ARG A 183 16.02 -4.35 -10.62
CA ARG A 183 15.03 -3.38 -10.13
C ARG A 183 15.74 -2.26 -9.36
N PRO A 184 15.57 -1.00 -9.76
CA PRO A 184 16.15 0.14 -9.05
C PRO A 184 15.37 0.42 -7.76
N GLU A 185 16.06 0.97 -6.77
CA GLU A 185 15.42 1.53 -5.59
C GLU A 185 14.60 2.77 -5.94
N ALA A 186 13.46 2.94 -5.27
CA ALA A 186 12.63 4.12 -5.40
C ALA A 186 13.29 5.31 -4.71
N ARG A 187 13.57 6.38 -5.44
CA ARG A 187 14.04 7.63 -4.88
C ARG A 187 12.87 8.61 -4.74
N ALA A 188 12.57 9.03 -3.51
CA ALA A 188 11.55 10.04 -3.29
C ALA A 188 11.95 11.39 -3.93
N VAL A 189 11.02 11.99 -4.63
CA VAL A 189 11.15 13.32 -5.27
C VAL A 189 9.88 14.13 -4.98
N PRO A 190 9.89 15.46 -5.11
CA PRO A 190 8.68 16.24 -4.90
C PRO A 190 7.51 15.72 -5.75
N GLY A 191 6.41 15.36 -5.09
CA GLY A 191 5.19 14.86 -5.71
C GLY A 191 5.21 13.42 -6.18
N GLY A 192 6.20 12.59 -5.77
CA GLY A 192 6.22 11.18 -6.15
C GLY A 192 7.57 10.50 -6.02
N TYR A 193 7.90 9.64 -6.98
CA TYR A 193 9.10 8.78 -6.96
C TYR A 193 9.81 8.78 -8.30
N GLU A 194 11.09 8.48 -8.28
CA GLU A 194 11.91 8.28 -9.45
C GLU A 194 12.69 6.96 -9.33
N PHE A 195 12.70 6.19 -10.42
CA PHE A 195 13.42 4.93 -10.57
C PHE A 195 14.49 5.10 -11.66
N ASP A 196 15.76 5.05 -11.24
CA ASP A 196 16.90 5.21 -12.14
C ASP A 196 17.40 3.83 -12.60
N MET A 197 17.01 3.41 -13.77
CA MET A 197 17.35 2.12 -14.39
C MET A 197 18.75 2.19 -15.03
N ARG A 198 19.76 2.24 -14.15
CA ARG A 198 21.17 2.34 -14.53
C ARG A 198 21.58 1.16 -15.41
N GLY A 199 22.26 1.46 -16.50
CA GLY A 199 22.67 0.48 -17.50
C GLY A 199 21.73 0.36 -18.69
N ALA A 200 20.50 0.88 -18.58
CA ALA A 200 19.53 0.98 -19.68
C ALA A 200 19.38 2.40 -20.22
N ASP A 201 20.08 3.40 -19.65
CA ASP A 201 19.88 4.82 -19.93
C ASP A 201 18.39 5.22 -19.91
N ALA A 202 17.69 4.68 -18.89
CA ALA A 202 16.27 4.84 -18.72
C ALA A 202 15.93 5.31 -17.29
N ARG A 203 14.94 6.18 -17.17
CA ARG A 203 14.46 6.71 -15.90
C ARG A 203 12.94 6.81 -15.93
N LEU A 204 12.29 6.23 -14.94
CA LEU A 204 10.86 6.34 -14.74
C LEU A 204 10.59 7.33 -13.60
N ARG A 205 9.89 8.41 -13.89
CA ARG A 205 9.33 9.32 -12.90
C ARG A 205 7.84 9.05 -12.75
N VAL A 206 7.40 8.90 -11.53
CA VAL A 206 6.00 8.68 -11.14
C VAL A 206 5.57 9.85 -10.29
N GLU A 207 4.45 10.47 -10.64
CA GLU A 207 3.84 11.56 -9.89
C GLU A 207 2.48 11.12 -9.39
N ASP A 208 2.21 11.34 -8.10
CA ASP A 208 0.92 11.06 -7.45
C ASP A 208 -0.13 12.06 -7.95
N ALA A 209 -0.62 11.80 -9.14
CA ALA A 209 -1.60 12.61 -9.85
C ALA A 209 -2.42 11.74 -10.80
N LEU A 210 -3.75 11.84 -10.68
CA LEU A 210 -4.69 11.11 -11.53
C LEU A 210 -4.34 11.29 -13.00
N CYS A 211 -4.22 10.18 -13.70
CA CYS A 211 -3.88 10.12 -15.11
C CYS A 211 -4.98 9.38 -15.87
N HIS A 212 -5.38 9.89 -17.02
CA HIS A 212 -6.29 9.18 -17.91
C HIS A 212 -5.51 8.64 -19.12
N ASP A 213 -5.65 7.35 -19.36
CA ASP A 213 -5.06 6.72 -20.54
C ASP A 213 -5.66 7.30 -21.83
N ASP A 214 -4.81 7.79 -22.73
CA ASP A 214 -5.24 8.55 -23.92
C ASP A 214 -6.07 7.72 -24.90
N MET A 215 -5.94 6.39 -24.89
CA MET A 215 -6.70 5.51 -25.80
C MET A 215 -8.00 5.04 -25.18
N SER A 216 -7.93 4.53 -23.94
CA SER A 216 -9.08 3.93 -23.28
C SER A 216 -9.86 4.91 -22.40
N GLY A 217 -9.27 6.06 -22.04
CA GLY A 217 -9.82 6.98 -21.05
C GLY A 217 -9.90 6.38 -19.64
N MET A 218 -9.24 5.24 -19.39
CA MET A 218 -9.18 4.61 -18.08
C MET A 218 -8.40 5.49 -17.11
N PRO A 219 -8.93 5.80 -15.92
CA PRO A 219 -8.17 6.50 -14.90
C PRO A 219 -7.14 5.58 -14.23
N TYR A 220 -5.96 6.13 -13.96
CA TYR A 220 -4.86 5.51 -13.24
C TYR A 220 -4.46 6.41 -12.07
N PRO A 221 -3.96 5.85 -10.95
CA PRO A 221 -3.60 6.64 -9.79
C PRO A 221 -2.45 7.62 -10.04
N ASP A 222 -1.53 7.28 -10.96
CA ASP A 222 -0.30 8.03 -11.15
C ASP A 222 -0.12 8.50 -12.59
N THR A 223 0.47 9.69 -12.74
CA THR A 223 1.07 10.13 -13.98
C THR A 223 2.49 9.61 -14.07
N ALA A 224 2.85 9.00 -15.21
CA ALA A 224 4.15 8.41 -15.40
C ALA A 224 4.90 9.07 -16.58
N ARG A 225 6.22 9.23 -16.42
CA ARG A 225 7.10 9.77 -17.43
C ARG A 225 8.34 8.90 -17.55
N LEU A 226 8.50 8.24 -18.69
CA LEU A 226 9.70 7.47 -19.01
C LEU A 226 10.66 8.35 -19.82
N THR A 227 11.84 8.60 -19.26
CA THR A 227 12.98 9.13 -20.03
C THR A 227 13.80 7.96 -20.53
N LEU A 228 13.98 7.87 -21.84
CA LEU A 228 14.76 6.80 -22.49
C LEU A 228 15.76 7.47 -23.44
N ALA A 229 17.03 7.40 -23.07
CA ALA A 229 18.10 8.22 -23.68
C ALA A 229 17.74 9.72 -23.63
N ASP A 230 17.56 10.37 -24.75
CA ASP A 230 17.22 11.80 -24.90
C ASP A 230 15.71 12.06 -25.10
N ARG A 231 14.87 11.00 -25.11
CA ARG A 231 13.42 11.10 -25.33
C ARG A 231 12.65 11.04 -24.01
N VAL A 232 11.58 11.80 -23.95
CA VAL A 232 10.63 11.77 -22.83
C VAL A 232 9.29 11.27 -23.34
N LEU A 233 8.83 10.17 -22.78
CA LEU A 233 7.58 9.50 -23.12
C LEU A 233 6.60 9.68 -21.95
N HIS A 234 5.36 10.04 -22.24
CA HIS A 234 4.32 10.28 -21.25
C HIS A 234 3.34 9.11 -21.19
N GLY A 235 2.73 8.91 -20.04
CA GLY A 235 1.74 7.87 -19.84
C GLY A 235 1.21 7.85 -18.42
N CYS A 236 0.57 6.75 -18.07
CA CYS A 236 -0.06 6.52 -16.77
C CYS A 236 0.61 5.36 -16.04
N GLY A 237 0.49 5.35 -14.72
CA GLY A 237 1.07 4.32 -13.85
C GLY A 237 0.17 3.91 -12.70
N GLY A 238 0.58 2.84 -12.03
CA GLY A 238 -0.18 2.21 -10.96
C GLY A 238 -1.24 1.24 -11.46
N ASP A 239 -2.07 0.75 -10.56
CA ASP A 239 -3.18 -0.14 -10.87
C ASP A 239 -4.51 0.64 -10.75
N PRO A 240 -5.33 0.73 -11.80
CA PRO A 240 -6.64 1.38 -11.72
C PRO A 240 -7.54 0.85 -10.60
N VAL A 241 -7.38 -0.41 -10.19
CA VAL A 241 -8.16 -1.00 -9.09
C VAL A 241 -7.89 -0.30 -7.76
N ASP A 242 -6.71 0.29 -7.56
CA ASP A 242 -6.37 1.02 -6.34
C ASP A 242 -7.23 2.27 -6.15
N LEU A 243 -7.74 2.85 -7.25
CA LEU A 243 -8.68 3.96 -7.20
C LEU A 243 -10.05 3.55 -6.66
N LEU A 244 -10.44 2.28 -6.81
CA LEU A 244 -11.74 1.75 -6.38
C LEU A 244 -11.70 1.18 -4.97
N THR A 245 -10.58 0.57 -4.58
CA THR A 245 -10.41 -0.17 -3.32
C THR A 245 -9.95 0.74 -2.18
N GLY A 246 -9.88 0.21 -0.94
CA GLY A 246 -9.37 0.93 0.23
C GLY A 246 -10.44 1.48 1.17
N GLY A 247 -11.72 1.32 0.85
CA GLY A 247 -12.83 1.73 1.72
C GLY A 247 -14.17 1.59 1.04
N ALA A 248 -15.25 1.74 1.81
CA ALA A 248 -16.58 1.72 1.26
C ALA A 248 -16.90 3.09 0.62
N TRP A 249 -17.55 3.04 -0.52
CA TRP A 249 -18.10 4.20 -1.20
C TRP A 249 -19.55 4.41 -0.76
N GLN A 250 -19.87 5.60 -0.27
CA GLN A 250 -21.22 6.03 0.07
C GLN A 250 -21.90 6.56 -1.19
N ILE A 251 -22.98 5.95 -1.64
CA ILE A 251 -23.68 6.40 -2.86
C ILE A 251 -24.44 7.68 -2.55
N THR A 252 -24.18 8.71 -3.33
CA THR A 252 -24.74 10.06 -3.19
C THR A 252 -25.72 10.43 -4.30
N ALA A 253 -25.65 9.74 -5.45
CA ALA A 253 -26.63 9.86 -6.51
C ALA A 253 -26.83 8.53 -7.25
N LEU A 254 -28.05 8.32 -7.78
CA LEU A 254 -28.43 7.15 -8.57
C LEU A 254 -29.29 7.63 -9.75
N GLY A 255 -28.60 8.00 -10.84
CA GLY A 255 -29.18 8.75 -11.94
C GLY A 255 -29.82 10.06 -11.43
N ASP A 256 -30.95 10.43 -12.01
CA ASP A 256 -31.71 11.63 -11.63
C ASP A 256 -32.71 11.41 -10.48
N ALA A 257 -32.74 10.22 -9.89
CA ALA A 257 -33.74 9.85 -8.90
C ALA A 257 -33.35 10.32 -7.50
N ALA A 258 -34.33 10.86 -6.76
CA ALA A 258 -34.14 11.15 -5.34
C ALA A 258 -33.85 9.87 -4.56
N LEU A 259 -32.85 9.91 -3.67
CA LEU A 259 -32.51 8.81 -2.78
C LEU A 259 -33.39 8.78 -1.54
N VAL A 260 -33.69 7.56 -1.08
CA VAL A 260 -34.38 7.28 0.18
C VAL A 260 -33.36 6.70 1.14
N GLU A 261 -33.17 7.32 2.32
CA GLU A 261 -32.19 6.91 3.32
C GLU A 261 -30.79 6.71 2.69
N PRO A 262 -30.21 7.76 2.06
CA PRO A 262 -28.95 7.65 1.31
C PRO A 262 -27.79 7.08 2.14
N GLU A 263 -27.78 7.29 3.45
CA GLU A 263 -26.78 6.77 4.39
C GLU A 263 -26.72 5.24 4.42
N ARG A 264 -27.69 4.54 3.87
CA ARG A 264 -27.73 3.08 3.76
C ARG A 264 -27.19 2.52 2.45
N LEU A 265 -26.94 3.36 1.46
CA LEU A 265 -26.47 2.93 0.15
C LEU A 265 -24.96 2.94 0.11
N SER A 266 -24.35 1.81 -0.15
CA SER A 266 -22.89 1.72 -0.22
C SER A 266 -22.42 0.66 -1.20
N LEU A 267 -21.21 0.87 -1.73
CA LEU A 267 -20.42 -0.11 -2.48
C LEU A 267 -19.03 -0.21 -1.87
N ASN A 268 -18.50 -1.41 -1.77
CA ASN A 268 -17.14 -1.68 -1.34
C ASN A 268 -16.49 -2.66 -2.30
N PHE A 269 -15.45 -2.21 -2.99
CA PHE A 269 -14.63 -3.02 -3.88
C PHE A 269 -13.59 -3.76 -3.05
N LEU A 270 -13.62 -5.07 -3.13
CA LEU A 270 -12.79 -5.98 -2.34
C LEU A 270 -11.80 -6.69 -3.25
N ASP A 271 -10.83 -7.36 -2.63
CA ASP A 271 -9.83 -8.14 -3.35
C ASP A 271 -10.44 -9.25 -4.22
N ALA A 272 -9.66 -9.69 -5.20
CA ALA A 272 -10.03 -10.73 -6.15
C ALA A 272 -11.32 -10.42 -6.94
N GLY A 273 -11.55 -9.16 -7.28
CA GLY A 273 -12.69 -8.75 -8.11
C GLY A 273 -14.05 -8.96 -7.45
N ARG A 274 -14.13 -8.89 -6.13
CA ARG A 274 -15.37 -9.00 -5.38
C ARG A 274 -15.91 -7.62 -5.02
N VAL A 275 -17.22 -7.50 -4.95
CA VAL A 275 -17.90 -6.30 -4.48
C VAL A 275 -18.96 -6.67 -3.47
N ALA A 276 -19.11 -5.84 -2.44
CA ALA A 276 -20.17 -5.95 -1.45
C ALA A 276 -20.77 -4.55 -1.20
N GLY A 277 -21.98 -4.49 -0.68
CA GLY A 277 -22.62 -3.21 -0.38
C GLY A 277 -24.01 -3.36 0.18
N SER A 278 -24.76 -2.27 0.09
CA SER A 278 -26.14 -2.19 0.51
C SER A 278 -26.94 -1.36 -0.48
N GLY A 279 -28.09 -1.88 -0.90
CA GLY A 279 -29.07 -1.18 -1.73
C GLY A 279 -30.07 -0.32 -0.94
N GLY A 280 -29.85 -0.22 0.39
CA GLY A 280 -30.76 0.46 1.31
C GLY A 280 -31.64 -0.52 2.08
N CYS A 281 -32.21 -1.53 1.42
CA CYS A 281 -32.97 -2.62 2.06
C CYS A 281 -32.08 -3.82 2.36
N ASN A 282 -31.45 -4.39 1.34
CA ASN A 282 -30.69 -5.60 1.43
C ASN A 282 -29.19 -5.36 1.31
N ARG A 283 -28.41 -6.30 1.84
CA ARG A 283 -26.99 -6.42 1.53
C ARG A 283 -26.85 -7.05 0.17
N ILE A 284 -25.94 -6.51 -0.63
CA ILE A 284 -25.62 -7.01 -1.97
C ILE A 284 -24.18 -7.51 -1.99
N VAL A 285 -23.94 -8.57 -2.75
CA VAL A 285 -22.62 -9.13 -3.00
C VAL A 285 -22.53 -9.59 -4.44
N GLY A 286 -21.35 -9.47 -5.05
CA GLY A 286 -21.13 -9.92 -6.40
C GLY A 286 -19.66 -9.86 -6.78
N GLY A 287 -19.41 -9.91 -8.07
CA GLY A 287 -18.09 -9.75 -8.64
C GLY A 287 -18.01 -8.51 -9.54
N PHE A 288 -16.81 -8.02 -9.74
CA PHE A 288 -16.51 -7.04 -10.80
C PHE A 288 -15.26 -7.47 -11.57
N SER A 289 -15.13 -7.00 -12.78
CA SER A 289 -13.92 -7.11 -13.58
C SER A 289 -13.51 -5.73 -14.06
N LEU A 290 -12.21 -5.44 -13.93
CA LEU A 290 -11.59 -4.23 -14.43
C LEU A 290 -10.51 -4.63 -15.42
N THR A 291 -10.68 -4.23 -16.67
CA THR A 291 -9.75 -4.54 -17.77
C THR A 291 -9.47 -3.27 -18.56
N GLY A 292 -8.58 -3.33 -19.55
CA GLY A 292 -8.36 -2.19 -20.47
C GLY A 292 -9.63 -1.74 -21.23
N GLU A 293 -10.67 -2.56 -21.26
CA GLU A 293 -11.94 -2.26 -21.90
C GLU A 293 -12.91 -1.50 -20.98
N GLY A 294 -12.76 -1.63 -19.67
CA GLY A 294 -13.59 -0.91 -18.70
C GLY A 294 -13.87 -1.69 -17.42
N LEU A 295 -14.85 -1.18 -16.67
CA LEU A 295 -15.35 -1.75 -15.42
C LEU A 295 -16.71 -2.41 -15.66
N HIS A 296 -16.84 -3.68 -15.31
CA HIS A 296 -18.09 -4.42 -15.43
C HIS A 296 -18.43 -5.12 -14.12
N PHE A 297 -19.71 -5.12 -13.77
CA PHE A 297 -20.22 -5.90 -12.66
C PHE A 297 -20.82 -7.21 -13.16
N GLY A 298 -20.48 -8.30 -12.49
CA GLY A 298 -21.12 -9.60 -12.68
C GLY A 298 -22.50 -9.66 -12.00
N PRO A 299 -23.16 -10.84 -12.05
CA PRO A 299 -24.43 -11.02 -11.36
C PRO A 299 -24.32 -10.70 -9.87
N MET A 300 -25.23 -9.86 -9.37
CA MET A 300 -25.30 -9.47 -7.98
C MET A 300 -26.32 -10.33 -7.24
N ALA A 301 -25.95 -10.82 -6.07
CA ALA A 301 -26.87 -11.48 -5.15
C ALA A 301 -27.25 -10.51 -4.03
N SER A 302 -28.51 -10.60 -3.58
CA SER A 302 -28.98 -9.81 -2.43
C SER A 302 -29.67 -10.69 -1.38
N THR A 303 -29.69 -10.24 -0.12
CA THR A 303 -30.55 -10.82 0.90
C THR A 303 -32.03 -10.54 0.54
N MET A 304 -32.94 -11.25 1.17
CA MET A 304 -34.39 -11.15 0.83
C MET A 304 -35.19 -10.61 2.02
N MET A 305 -34.81 -9.42 2.50
CA MET A 305 -35.61 -8.72 3.51
C MET A 305 -36.78 -7.97 2.85
N ALA A 306 -37.91 -7.95 3.50
CA ALA A 306 -39.04 -7.13 3.10
C ALA A 306 -38.92 -5.74 3.74
N CYS A 307 -38.74 -4.73 2.90
CA CYS A 307 -38.70 -3.32 3.30
C CYS A 307 -39.87 -2.54 2.67
N PRO A 308 -40.07 -1.28 3.08
CA PRO A 308 -41.03 -0.40 2.40
C PRO A 308 -40.73 -0.30 0.90
N ASP A 309 -41.79 -0.24 0.09
CA ASP A 309 -41.68 -0.21 -1.39
C ASP A 309 -40.67 0.81 -1.93
N PRO A 310 -40.53 2.04 -1.40
CA PRO A 310 -39.55 2.99 -1.92
C PRO A 310 -38.07 2.50 -1.81
N LEU A 311 -37.74 1.77 -0.73
CA LEU A 311 -36.40 1.21 -0.53
C LEU A 311 -36.16 0.03 -1.45
N MET A 312 -37.16 -0.82 -1.64
CA MET A 312 -37.06 -1.97 -2.56
C MET A 312 -36.93 -1.50 -4.02
N GLU A 313 -37.67 -0.47 -4.40
CA GLU A 313 -37.56 0.13 -5.73
C GLU A 313 -36.20 0.81 -5.97
N GLN A 314 -35.64 1.48 -4.95
CA GLN A 314 -34.31 2.05 -5.01
C GLN A 314 -33.22 0.97 -5.17
N GLU A 315 -33.29 -0.10 -4.40
CA GLU A 315 -32.37 -1.25 -4.55
C GLU A 315 -32.42 -1.84 -5.94
N ARG A 316 -33.63 -2.06 -6.49
CA ARG A 316 -33.78 -2.56 -7.85
C ARG A 316 -33.11 -1.62 -8.87
N ARG A 317 -33.33 -0.30 -8.76
CA ARG A 317 -32.69 0.68 -9.64
C ARG A 317 -31.17 0.69 -9.50
N MET A 318 -30.64 0.49 -8.29
CA MET A 318 -29.20 0.39 -8.07
C MET A 318 -28.62 -0.86 -8.77
N LEU A 319 -29.28 -2.01 -8.63
CA LEU A 319 -28.84 -3.23 -9.31
C LEU A 319 -28.92 -3.09 -10.83
N ASP A 320 -30.01 -2.53 -11.37
CA ASP A 320 -30.18 -2.24 -12.79
C ASP A 320 -29.08 -1.26 -13.32
N ALA A 321 -28.68 -0.29 -12.50
CA ALA A 321 -27.62 0.64 -12.85
C ALA A 321 -26.24 -0.05 -12.85
N LEU A 322 -25.94 -0.90 -11.86
CA LEU A 322 -24.68 -1.65 -11.80
C LEU A 322 -24.49 -2.55 -13.01
N GLU A 323 -25.54 -3.17 -13.52
CA GLU A 323 -25.50 -4.00 -14.74
C GLU A 323 -25.13 -3.19 -16.00
N GLN A 324 -25.37 -1.88 -16.00
CA GLN A 324 -25.11 -0.98 -17.13
C GLN A 324 -23.76 -0.29 -17.05
N VAL A 325 -23.02 -0.46 -15.95
CA VAL A 325 -21.70 0.15 -15.78
C VAL A 325 -20.70 -0.47 -16.75
N MET A 326 -20.04 0.38 -17.51
CA MET A 326 -18.99 0.01 -18.47
C MET A 326 -17.66 0.73 -18.20
N ALA A 327 -17.66 1.78 -17.38
CA ALA A 327 -16.47 2.54 -17.04
C ALA A 327 -16.62 3.21 -15.66
N PHE A 328 -15.53 3.76 -15.17
CA PHE A 328 -15.54 4.62 -14.01
C PHE A 328 -14.59 5.80 -14.21
N ASP A 329 -14.77 6.81 -13.38
CA ASP A 329 -13.88 7.96 -13.27
C ASP A 329 -13.89 8.51 -11.84
N LEU A 330 -12.93 9.36 -11.53
CA LEU A 330 -12.93 10.20 -10.34
C LEU A 330 -13.02 11.66 -10.73
N ASP A 331 -13.97 12.38 -10.16
CA ASP A 331 -14.05 13.82 -10.41
C ASP A 331 -12.95 14.60 -9.65
N ALA A 332 -12.89 15.91 -9.87
CA ALA A 332 -11.90 16.79 -9.26
C ALA A 332 -11.96 16.85 -7.71
N ARG A 333 -12.99 16.27 -7.10
CA ARG A 333 -13.15 16.14 -5.64
C ARG A 333 -12.83 14.72 -5.15
N GLY A 334 -12.45 13.81 -6.04
CA GLY A 334 -12.21 12.40 -5.75
C GLY A 334 -13.49 11.57 -5.59
N ARG A 335 -14.66 12.06 -6.05
CA ARG A 335 -15.90 11.27 -6.05
C ARG A 335 -15.85 10.24 -7.15
N LEU A 336 -16.29 9.02 -6.86
CA LEU A 336 -16.43 7.95 -7.83
C LEU A 336 -17.65 8.18 -8.73
N LEU A 337 -17.43 8.13 -10.02
CA LEU A 337 -18.45 8.16 -11.05
C LEU A 337 -18.47 6.82 -11.75
N LEU A 338 -19.56 6.06 -11.63
CA LEU A 338 -19.79 4.85 -12.41
C LEU A 338 -20.57 5.20 -13.67
N LEU A 339 -20.01 4.88 -14.81
CA LEU A 339 -20.41 5.41 -16.11
C LEU A 339 -20.99 4.32 -17.01
N ALA A 340 -21.96 4.70 -17.84
CA ALA A 340 -22.47 3.87 -18.92
C ALA A 340 -21.44 3.75 -20.09
N GLU A 341 -21.78 3.00 -21.13
CA GLU A 341 -20.95 2.72 -22.31
C GLU A 341 -20.48 4.02 -23.02
N ASP A 342 -21.30 5.05 -23.05
CA ASP A 342 -20.96 6.34 -23.67
C ASP A 342 -19.91 7.15 -22.87
N ARG A 343 -19.54 6.67 -21.66
CA ARG A 343 -18.60 7.30 -20.71
C ARG A 343 -18.96 8.74 -20.31
N ARG A 344 -20.20 9.15 -20.53
CA ARG A 344 -20.75 10.47 -20.22
C ARG A 344 -21.94 10.38 -19.28
N THR A 345 -22.75 9.34 -19.46
CA THR A 345 -23.91 9.11 -18.61
C THR A 345 -23.46 8.56 -17.26
N VAL A 346 -23.59 9.36 -16.21
CA VAL A 346 -23.30 8.96 -14.84
C VAL A 346 -24.48 8.13 -14.31
N LEU A 347 -24.25 6.88 -14.01
CA LEU A 347 -25.25 5.96 -13.46
C LEU A 347 -25.30 6.04 -11.93
N ILE A 348 -24.13 6.14 -11.31
CA ILE A 348 -23.96 6.20 -9.85
C ILE A 348 -22.85 7.18 -9.53
N GLU A 349 -23.11 8.08 -8.56
CA GLU A 349 -22.06 8.88 -7.92
C GLU A 349 -21.89 8.41 -6.49
N ALA A 350 -20.67 8.36 -6.00
CA ALA A 350 -20.38 7.96 -4.62
C ALA A 350 -19.20 8.74 -4.04
N ASP A 351 -19.28 9.05 -2.76
CA ASP A 351 -18.21 9.66 -1.99
C ASP A 351 -17.52 8.63 -1.11
N ARG A 352 -16.24 8.84 -0.85
CA ARG A 352 -15.52 8.10 0.19
C ARG A 352 -15.64 8.91 1.48
N PRO A 353 -16.26 8.34 2.57
CA PRO A 353 -16.46 9.06 3.83
C PRO A 353 -15.17 9.31 4.59
#